data_6e0e87c4d5ae3efd440e6aeaf8ee0ca3
#
_entry.id   6e0e87c4d5ae3efd440e6aeaf8ee0ca3
#
_cell.length_a   1.000
_cell.length_b   1.000
_cell.length_c   1.000
_cell.angle_alpha   90.00
_cell.angle_beta   90.00
_cell.angle_gamma   90.00
#
_symmetry.space_group_name_H-M   'P 1'
#
loop_
_entity.id
_entity.type
_entity.pdbx_description
1 polymer ?
#
loop_
_entity_poly.entity_id
_entity_poly.type
_entity_poly.pdbx_seq_one_letter_code
_entity_poly.pdbx_strand_id
1 'polypeptide(L)' 'MKTSSYNPSPIEVDFANAFQILQKEIEKHLQHNHITSVENDLGKENPMVKFHLVDKEGDPHEIVVRIVQIPDKF' A
#
# COMPACT_ATOMS: atom_id res chain seq x y z
N MET A 1 -2.69 9.84 -18.42
CA MET A 1 -4.06 10.18 -18.54
C MET A 1 -4.58 10.93 -17.33
N LYS A 2 -5.43 11.86 -17.60
CA LYS A 2 -5.93 12.72 -16.57
C LYS A 2 -7.31 12.31 -16.19
N THR A 3 -7.60 12.17 -14.92
CA THR A 3 -8.94 11.88 -14.49
C THR A 3 -9.55 13.11 -13.86
N SER A 4 -10.77 13.40 -14.25
CA SER A 4 -11.46 14.52 -13.68
C SER A 4 -12.29 14.12 -12.47
N SER A 5 -12.36 12.87 -12.16
CA SER A 5 -13.04 12.40 -10.98
C SER A 5 -12.09 11.54 -10.18
N TYR A 6 -12.54 11.11 -9.03
CA TYR A 6 -11.69 10.44 -8.10
C TYR A 6 -11.72 8.95 -8.16
N ASN A 7 -12.04 8.41 -9.29
CA ASN A 7 -11.95 6.97 -9.42
C ASN A 7 -10.50 6.60 -9.66
N PRO A 8 -9.93 5.71 -8.86
CA PRO A 8 -8.55 5.31 -9.11
C PRO A 8 -8.47 4.59 -10.44
N SER A 9 -7.37 4.81 -11.13
CA SER A 9 -7.17 4.14 -12.40
C SER A 9 -6.84 2.67 -12.15
N PRO A 10 -7.06 1.81 -13.17
CA PRO A 10 -6.74 0.39 -12.97
C PRO A 10 -5.31 0.14 -12.56
N ILE A 11 -4.36 0.92 -13.04
CA ILE A 11 -2.97 0.68 -12.68
C ILE A 11 -2.72 1.04 -11.22
N GLU A 12 -3.41 2.04 -10.70
CA GLU A 12 -3.26 2.37 -9.30
C GLU A 12 -3.80 1.26 -8.42
N VAL A 13 -4.92 0.68 -8.81
CA VAL A 13 -5.50 -0.42 -8.06
C VAL A 13 -4.59 -1.65 -8.14
N ASP A 14 -4.01 -1.88 -9.31
CA ASP A 14 -3.10 -3.00 -9.46
C ASP A 14 -1.87 -2.86 -8.56
N PHE A 15 -1.33 -1.65 -8.46
CA PHE A 15 -0.21 -1.43 -7.58
C PHE A 15 -0.57 -1.69 -6.13
N ALA A 16 -1.75 -1.21 -5.70
CA ALA A 16 -2.17 -1.45 -4.33
C ALA A 16 -2.32 -2.93 -4.05
N ASN A 17 -2.92 -3.65 -4.99
CA ASN A 17 -3.07 -5.10 -4.84
C ASN A 17 -1.73 -5.80 -4.84
N ALA A 18 -0.79 -5.32 -5.62
CA ALA A 18 0.53 -5.93 -5.66
C ALA A 18 1.21 -5.84 -4.30
N PHE A 19 1.08 -4.70 -3.63
CA PHE A 19 1.65 -4.58 -2.30
C PHE A 19 1.05 -5.60 -1.35
N GLN A 20 -0.25 -5.83 -1.43
CA GLN A 20 -0.86 -6.80 -0.55
C GLN A 20 -0.40 -8.21 -0.87
N ILE A 21 -0.26 -8.52 -2.16
CA ILE A 21 0.17 -9.86 -2.57
C ILE A 21 1.61 -10.11 -2.12
N LEU A 22 2.45 -9.07 -2.17
CA LEU A 22 3.86 -9.21 -1.89
C LEU A 22 4.20 -9.02 -0.42
N GLN A 23 3.22 -9.03 0.47
CA GLN A 23 3.49 -8.71 1.86
C GLN A 23 4.55 -9.65 2.47
N LYS A 24 4.56 -10.90 2.09
CA LYS A 24 5.56 -11.82 2.64
C LYS A 24 6.95 -11.54 2.10
N GLU A 25 7.05 -11.14 0.84
CA GLU A 25 8.32 -10.75 0.30
C GLU A 25 8.83 -9.48 0.97
N ILE A 26 7.93 -8.53 1.20
CA ILE A 26 8.32 -7.31 1.88
C ILE A 26 8.81 -7.66 3.29
N GLU A 27 8.11 -8.55 3.97
CA GLU A 27 8.49 -8.92 5.32
C GLU A 27 9.89 -9.50 5.39
N LYS A 28 10.30 -10.22 4.36
CA LYS A 28 11.65 -10.78 4.34
C LYS A 28 12.72 -9.70 4.40
N HIS A 29 12.41 -8.51 3.97
CA HIS A 29 13.37 -7.42 3.96
C HIS A 29 13.24 -6.51 5.16
N LEU A 30 12.33 -6.81 6.07
CA LEU A 30 12.13 -6.06 7.29
C LEU A 30 12.85 -6.80 8.40
N GLN A 31 13.96 -6.28 8.85
CA GLN A 31 14.81 -7.00 9.79
C GLN A 31 14.09 -7.19 11.11
N HIS A 32 13.73 -8.43 11.42
CA HIS A 32 13.13 -8.81 12.69
C HIS A 32 11.77 -8.17 12.96
N ASN A 33 11.12 -7.63 11.94
CA ASN A 33 9.78 -7.11 12.07
C ASN A 33 8.82 -8.00 11.33
N HIS A 34 7.58 -8.05 11.80
CA HIS A 34 6.61 -8.95 11.21
C HIS A 34 5.37 -8.19 10.79
N ILE A 35 4.85 -8.52 9.63
CA ILE A 35 3.60 -7.97 9.15
C ILE A 35 2.49 -8.84 9.70
N THR A 36 1.59 -8.24 10.49
CA THR A 36 0.50 -9.00 11.08
C THR A 36 -0.75 -8.97 10.23
N SER A 37 -0.98 -7.89 9.50
CA SER A 37 -2.12 -7.82 8.59
C SER A 37 -1.90 -6.69 7.62
N VAL A 38 -2.64 -6.73 6.51
CA VAL A 38 -2.57 -5.71 5.46
C VAL A 38 -4.00 -5.40 5.06
N GLU A 39 -4.32 -4.12 5.00
CA GLU A 39 -5.63 -3.66 4.60
C GLU A 39 -5.50 -2.80 3.36
N ASN A 40 -6.40 -3.02 2.42
CA ASN A 40 -6.48 -2.18 1.23
C ASN A 40 -7.68 -1.28 1.33
N ASP A 41 -7.49 -0.02 0.98
CA ASP A 41 -8.60 0.91 0.84
C ASP A 41 -8.57 1.41 -0.59
N LEU A 42 -9.30 0.73 -1.45
CA LEU A 42 -9.27 1.00 -2.88
C LEU A 42 -10.40 1.90 -3.33
N GLY A 43 -11.31 2.25 -2.43
CA GLY A 43 -12.46 3.04 -2.81
C GLY A 43 -12.25 4.53 -2.78
N LYS A 44 -11.06 4.97 -2.40
CA LYS A 44 -10.78 6.38 -2.30
C LYS A 44 -10.03 6.85 -3.52
N GLU A 45 -9.93 8.17 -3.66
CA GLU A 45 -9.28 8.71 -4.84
C GLU A 45 -7.84 8.24 -4.98
N ASN A 46 -7.17 8.04 -3.87
CA ASN A 46 -5.82 7.47 -3.90
C ASN A 46 -5.86 6.17 -3.13
N PRO A 47 -5.69 5.05 -3.81
CA PRO A 47 -5.71 3.77 -3.10
C PRO A 47 -4.62 3.74 -2.03
N MET A 48 -4.95 3.14 -0.92
CA MET A 48 -4.01 3.04 0.19
C MET A 48 -3.89 1.60 0.62
N VAL A 49 -2.69 1.24 1.04
CA VAL A 49 -2.43 -0.05 1.62
C VAL A 49 -1.86 0.20 3.00
N LYS A 50 -2.53 -0.30 4.02
CA LYS A 50 -2.09 -0.10 5.39
C LYS A 50 -1.49 -1.40 5.89
N PHE A 51 -0.25 -1.33 6.33
CA PHE A 51 0.45 -2.48 6.89
C PHE A 51 0.46 -2.35 8.40
N HIS A 52 0.00 -3.38 9.07
CA HIS A 52 0.11 -3.47 10.52
C HIS A 52 1.30 -4.36 10.83
N LEU A 53 2.24 -3.84 11.59
CA LEU A 53 3.47 -4.55 11.86
C LEU A 53 3.74 -4.60 13.35
N VAL A 54 4.58 -5.55 13.72
CA VAL A 54 5.07 -5.67 15.10
C VAL A 54 6.58 -5.73 15.01
N ASP A 55 7.27 -4.91 15.79
CA ASP A 55 8.73 -4.94 15.77
C ASP A 55 9.24 -6.06 16.67
N LYS A 56 10.56 -6.19 16.73
CA LYS A 56 11.14 -7.31 17.45
C LYS A 56 10.87 -7.26 18.94
N GLU A 57 10.43 -6.13 19.45
CA GLU A 57 10.11 -6.01 20.85
C GLU A 57 8.62 -6.13 21.12
N GLY A 58 7.84 -6.39 20.07
CA GLY A 58 6.43 -6.58 20.24
C GLY A 58 5.60 -5.32 20.16
N ASP A 59 6.20 -4.20 19.80
CA ASP A 59 5.47 -2.95 19.70
C ASP A 59 4.78 -2.85 18.36
N PRO A 60 3.52 -2.43 18.33
CA PRO A 60 2.79 -2.34 17.07
C PRO A 60 3.11 -1.06 16.32
N HIS A 61 3.07 -1.17 15.01
CA HIS A 61 3.28 -0.03 14.12
C HIS A 61 2.31 -0.12 12.97
N GLU A 62 1.96 1.04 12.40
CA GLU A 62 1.15 1.11 11.20
C GLU A 62 1.86 1.94 10.17
N ILE A 63 1.96 1.40 8.97
CA ILE A 63 2.59 2.13 7.86
C ILE A 63 1.60 2.15 6.72
N VAL A 64 1.37 3.33 6.17
CA VAL A 64 0.42 3.50 5.08
C VAL A 64 1.20 3.83 3.81
N VAL A 65 0.92 3.08 2.75
CA VAL A 65 1.45 3.37 1.43
C VAL A 65 0.29 3.89 0.59
N ARG A 66 0.45 5.10 0.09
CA ARG A 66 -0.59 5.71 -0.74
C ARG A 66 -0.12 5.71 -2.18
N ILE A 67 -0.97 5.24 -3.07
CA ILE A 67 -0.65 5.16 -4.49
C ILE A 67 -1.14 6.44 -5.15
N VAL A 68 -0.21 7.21 -5.66
CA VAL A 68 -0.54 8.48 -6.30
C VAL A 68 0.06 8.47 -7.69
N GLN A 69 -0.78 8.69 -8.69
CA GLN A 69 -0.29 8.74 -10.06
C GLN A 69 0.03 10.18 -10.42
N ILE A 70 1.22 10.39 -10.90
CA ILE A 70 1.64 11.72 -11.30
C ILE A 70 1.04 12.03 -12.67
N PRO A 71 0.54 13.22 -12.88
CA PRO A 71 0.00 13.58 -14.19
C PRO A 71 1.03 13.36 -15.27
N ASP A 72 0.56 12.95 -16.42
CA ASP A 72 1.46 12.52 -17.48
C ASP A 72 1.85 13.64 -18.43
N LYS A 73 1.97 14.82 -17.92
CA LYS A 73 2.33 15.90 -18.78
C LYS A 73 3.75 16.36 -18.56
N PHE A 74 4.58 15.57 -18.13
CA PHE A 74 5.96 16.00 -18.01
C PHE A 74 6.89 15.14 -18.80
#